data_4725f2e27691b8eefe60b3add83c9603
#
_entry.id   4725f2e27691b8eefe60b3add83c9603
#
_cell.length_a   1.000
_cell.length_b   1.000
_cell.length_c   1.000
_cell.angle_alpha   90.00
_cell.angle_beta   90.00
_cell.angle_gamma   90.00
#
_symmetry.space_group_name_H-M   'P 1'
#
loop_
_entity.id
_entity.type
_entity.pdbx_description
1 polymer ?
#
loop_
_entity_poly.entity_id
_entity_poly.type
_entity_poly.pdbx_seq_one_letter_code
_entity_poly.pdbx_strand_id
1 'polypeptide(L)'
;MTVWRVRPDGGRPQGRTCPHAAAAHPEPAPLSGACLDCAARGRHERRLRLCLTCGHVGCSDSSPGAHATAHHESTGHPLVRSMEPGHQWAWCYADELFLEPGGGRGPA
;
A
#
# COMPACT_ATOMS: atom_id res chain seq x y z
N MET A 1 -5.22 -13.70 6.70
CA MET A 1 -4.54 -13.15 5.54
C MET A 1 -5.48 -12.22 4.81
N THR A 2 -5.00 -11.05 4.43
CA THR A 2 -5.87 -10.07 3.79
C THR A 2 -5.96 -10.32 2.29
N VAL A 3 -7.16 -10.34 1.78
CA VAL A 3 -7.43 -10.35 0.36
C VAL A 3 -7.92 -8.95 0.00
N TRP A 4 -7.32 -8.35 -0.99
CA TRP A 4 -7.64 -6.99 -1.40
C TRP A 4 -8.57 -7.00 -2.61
N ARG A 5 -9.53 -6.08 -2.62
CA ARG A 5 -10.42 -5.90 -3.76
C ARG A 5 -10.58 -4.41 -4.02
N VAL A 6 -10.98 -4.07 -5.23
CA VAL A 6 -11.19 -2.68 -5.58
C VAL A 6 -12.34 -2.12 -4.75
N ARG A 7 -12.10 -0.97 -4.13
CA ARG A 7 -13.13 -0.30 -3.35
C ARG A 7 -14.22 0.20 -4.30
N PRO A 8 -15.50 -0.07 -4.01
CA PRO A 8 -16.57 0.33 -4.92
C PRO A 8 -16.62 1.82 -5.20
N ASP A 9 -16.24 2.62 -4.21
CA ASP A 9 -16.27 4.07 -4.35
C ASP A 9 -14.87 4.65 -4.51
N GLY A 10 -13.98 3.89 -5.10
CA GLY A 10 -12.59 4.30 -5.22
C GLY A 10 -12.30 5.39 -6.23
N GLY A 11 -13.32 6.07 -6.70
CA GLY A 11 -13.13 7.16 -7.63
C GLY A 11 -13.02 6.74 -9.08
N ARG A 12 -13.33 5.49 -9.38
CA ARG A 12 -13.23 4.97 -10.73
C ARG A 12 -14.56 4.43 -11.21
N PRO A 13 -14.75 4.34 -12.52
CA PRO A 13 -15.98 3.78 -13.06
C PRO A 13 -16.21 2.37 -12.57
N GLN A 14 -17.47 2.01 -12.53
CA GLN A 14 -17.84 0.67 -12.12
C GLN A 14 -17.19 -0.36 -13.03
N GLY A 15 -16.98 -1.52 -12.48
CA GLY A 15 -16.40 -2.61 -13.25
C GLY A 15 -14.90 -2.62 -13.33
N ARG A 16 -14.25 -1.61 -12.77
CA ARG A 16 -12.79 -1.63 -12.75
C ARG A 16 -12.30 -2.73 -11.83
N THR A 17 -11.27 -3.39 -12.27
CA THR A 17 -10.60 -4.41 -11.48
C THR A 17 -9.13 -4.09 -11.41
N CYS A 18 -8.46 -4.65 -10.42
CA CYS A 18 -7.03 -4.47 -10.26
C CYS A 18 -6.37 -5.84 -10.30
N PRO A 19 -5.76 -6.21 -11.41
CA PRO A 19 -5.10 -7.51 -11.47
C PRO A 19 -3.94 -7.62 -10.49
N HIS A 20 -3.40 -6.50 -10.06
CA HIS A 20 -2.28 -6.53 -9.12
C HIS A 20 -2.74 -6.95 -7.71
N ALA A 21 -4.02 -6.79 -7.39
CA ALA A 21 -4.50 -7.13 -6.06
C ALA A 21 -4.26 -8.59 -5.72
N ALA A 22 -4.38 -9.48 -6.70
CA ALA A 22 -4.14 -10.90 -6.47
C ALA A 22 -2.68 -11.17 -6.19
N ALA A 23 -1.78 -10.35 -6.70
CA ALA A 23 -0.36 -10.52 -6.50
C ALA A 23 0.10 -10.05 -5.11
N ALA A 24 -0.80 -9.48 -4.32
CA ALA A 24 -0.46 -9.04 -2.97
C ALA A 24 -0.39 -10.20 -1.97
N HIS A 25 -0.53 -11.39 -2.43
CA HIS A 25 -0.47 -12.58 -1.58
C HIS A 25 0.78 -13.39 -1.82
N PRO A 26 1.39 -13.89 -0.76
CA PRO A 26 1.13 -13.51 0.64
C PRO A 26 1.67 -12.13 0.92
N GLU A 27 1.10 -11.46 1.91
CA GLU A 27 1.57 -10.12 2.27
C GLU A 27 2.96 -10.24 2.90
N PRO A 28 3.95 -9.48 2.43
CA PRO A 28 5.27 -9.56 3.02
C PRO A 28 5.31 -8.90 4.38
N ALA A 29 6.20 -9.36 5.23
CA ALA A 29 6.46 -8.69 6.49
C ALA A 29 7.17 -7.37 6.22
N PRO A 30 6.91 -6.34 7.04
CA PRO A 30 7.65 -5.09 6.90
C PRO A 30 9.14 -5.30 7.13
N LEU A 31 9.96 -4.72 6.27
CA LEU A 31 11.41 -4.81 6.42
C LEU A 31 11.91 -3.91 7.55
N SER A 32 11.10 -2.95 7.97
CA SER A 32 11.46 -2.09 9.08
C SER A 32 10.16 -1.57 9.71
N GLY A 33 10.29 -0.98 10.89
CA GLY A 33 9.15 -0.34 11.56
C GLY A 33 9.06 1.15 11.26
N ALA A 34 9.88 1.66 10.37
CA ALA A 34 9.94 3.09 10.09
C ALA A 34 10.37 3.31 8.66
N CYS A 35 10.15 4.52 8.16
CA CYS A 35 10.72 4.92 6.88
C CYS A 35 12.20 5.19 7.10
N LEU A 36 13.06 4.27 6.66
CA LEU A 36 14.49 4.41 6.90
C LEU A 36 15.09 5.59 6.15
N ASP A 37 14.50 5.95 5.02
CA ASP A 37 14.97 7.13 4.28
C ASP A 37 14.72 8.41 5.06
N CYS A 38 13.57 8.52 5.73
CA CYS A 38 13.30 9.66 6.59
C CYS A 38 14.21 9.64 7.82
N ALA A 39 14.39 8.46 8.41
CA ALA A 39 15.22 8.33 9.60
C ALA A 39 16.66 8.74 9.31
N ALA A 40 17.18 8.42 8.14
CA ALA A 40 18.53 8.83 7.74
C ALA A 40 18.68 10.32 7.66
N ARG A 41 17.58 11.05 7.57
CA ARG A 41 17.57 12.52 7.52
C ARG A 41 17.08 13.14 8.80
N GLY A 42 17.02 12.34 9.88
CA GLY A 42 16.59 12.83 11.19
C GLY A 42 15.11 13.05 11.32
N ARG A 43 14.30 12.45 10.43
CA ARG A 43 12.86 12.61 10.48
C ARG A 43 12.19 11.35 10.98
N HIS A 44 11.07 11.52 11.67
CA HIS A 44 10.27 10.41 12.17
C HIS A 44 8.86 10.56 11.65
N GLU A 45 8.60 9.94 10.50
CA GLU A 45 7.29 10.04 9.89
C GLU A 45 6.40 8.91 10.37
N ARG A 46 5.14 9.23 10.72
CA ARG A 46 4.20 8.24 11.21
C ARG A 46 3.30 7.68 10.12
N ARG A 47 3.17 8.40 9.02
CA ARG A 47 2.29 7.98 7.94
C ARG A 47 3.06 7.08 7.01
N LEU A 48 3.06 5.81 7.34
CA LEU A 48 3.87 4.82 6.65
C LEU A 48 3.04 3.98 5.69
N ARG A 49 3.71 3.50 4.65
CA ARG A 49 3.11 2.64 3.64
C ARG A 49 4.01 1.42 3.46
N LEU A 50 3.36 0.26 3.39
CA LEU A 50 4.06 -1.01 3.21
C LEU A 50 3.92 -1.45 1.77
N CYS A 51 5.04 -1.69 1.10
CA CYS A 51 5.03 -2.26 -0.24
C CYS A 51 4.59 -3.71 -0.16
N LEU A 52 3.50 -4.04 -0.83
CA LEU A 52 2.93 -5.38 -0.77
C LEU A 52 3.69 -6.38 -1.64
N THR A 53 4.71 -5.94 -2.36
CA THR A 53 5.55 -6.82 -3.14
C THR A 53 6.77 -7.27 -2.37
N CYS A 54 7.45 -6.35 -1.69
CA CYS A 54 8.74 -6.67 -1.08
C CYS A 54 8.86 -6.30 0.40
N GLY A 55 7.88 -5.63 0.97
CA GLY A 55 7.94 -5.26 2.39
C GLY A 55 8.66 -3.95 2.67
N HIS A 56 9.08 -3.22 1.65
CA HIS A 56 9.68 -1.90 1.86
C HIS A 56 8.70 -0.99 2.60
N VAL A 57 9.19 -0.23 3.57
CA VAL A 57 8.39 0.73 4.31
C VAL A 57 8.83 2.13 3.92
N GLY A 58 7.90 2.92 3.42
CA GLY A 58 8.17 4.30 3.05
C GLY A 58 7.10 5.23 3.59
N CYS A 59 7.39 6.52 3.59
CA CYS A 59 6.43 7.51 4.07
C CYS A 59 5.43 7.85 2.97
N SER A 60 4.26 8.37 3.39
CA SER A 60 3.19 8.68 2.47
C SER A 60 3.48 9.94 1.66
N ASP A 61 2.64 10.18 0.66
CA ASP A 61 2.76 11.38 -0.17
C ASP A 61 2.53 12.66 0.63
N SER A 62 1.86 12.58 1.77
CA SER A 62 1.65 13.75 2.58
C SER A 62 2.89 14.13 3.40
N SER A 63 3.91 13.28 3.40
CA SER A 63 5.17 13.64 4.03
C SER A 63 6.11 14.25 2.99
N PRO A 64 7.09 15.05 3.42
CA PRO A 64 7.98 15.71 2.48
C PRO A 64 8.77 14.76 1.59
N GLY A 65 9.09 13.56 2.09
CA GLY A 65 9.92 12.64 1.33
C GLY A 65 9.18 11.78 0.33
N ALA A 66 7.89 11.49 0.61
CA ALA A 66 7.07 10.64 -0.25
C ALA A 66 7.82 9.38 -0.69
N HIS A 67 8.49 8.73 0.25
CA HIS A 67 9.43 7.65 -0.09
C HIS A 67 8.73 6.39 -0.60
N ALA A 68 7.46 6.18 -0.23
CA ALA A 68 6.72 5.04 -0.77
C ALA A 68 6.49 5.20 -2.27
N THR A 69 6.14 6.41 -2.71
CA THR A 69 5.98 6.68 -4.14
C THR A 69 7.32 6.58 -4.88
N ALA A 70 8.38 7.09 -4.26
CA ALA A 70 9.71 6.97 -4.87
C ALA A 70 10.11 5.50 -5.05
N HIS A 71 9.76 4.65 -4.09
CA HIS A 71 10.02 3.22 -4.20
C HIS A 71 9.26 2.61 -5.37
N HIS A 72 7.98 2.97 -5.54
CA HIS A 72 7.21 2.51 -6.69
C HIS A 72 7.88 2.96 -7.99
N GLU A 73 8.29 4.22 -8.06
CA GLU A 73 8.87 4.75 -9.28
C GLU A 73 10.19 4.07 -9.65
N SER A 74 10.96 3.66 -8.65
CA SER A 74 12.25 3.04 -8.93
C SER A 74 12.15 1.54 -9.15
N THR A 75 11.12 0.87 -8.65
CA THR A 75 11.03 -0.58 -8.71
C THR A 75 9.90 -1.10 -9.59
N GLY A 76 8.88 -0.29 -9.80
CA GLY A 76 7.68 -0.73 -10.49
C GLY A 76 6.72 -1.51 -9.63
N HIS A 77 7.00 -1.68 -8.35
CA HIS A 77 6.09 -2.42 -7.46
C HIS A 77 4.78 -1.65 -7.32
N PRO A 78 3.63 -2.25 -7.65
CA PRO A 78 2.41 -1.48 -7.84
C PRO A 78 1.60 -1.19 -6.59
N LEU A 79 1.76 -1.97 -5.55
CA LEU A 79 0.81 -1.92 -4.43
C LEU A 79 1.47 -1.50 -3.13
N VAL A 80 0.78 -0.63 -2.41
CA VAL A 80 1.14 -0.32 -1.03
C VAL A 80 -0.11 -0.37 -0.17
N ARG A 81 0.06 -0.65 1.12
CA ARG A 81 -1.03 -0.52 2.08
C ARG A 81 -0.64 0.48 3.15
N SER A 82 -1.65 1.09 3.76
CA SER A 82 -1.41 1.95 4.90
C SER A 82 -0.99 1.11 6.10
N MET A 83 0.01 1.59 6.83
CA MET A 83 0.42 0.99 8.09
C MET A 83 -0.08 1.79 9.29
N GLU A 84 -0.88 2.82 9.08
CA GLU A 84 -1.39 3.63 10.18
C GLU A 84 -2.44 2.83 10.94
N PRO A 85 -2.43 2.91 12.28
CA PRO A 85 -3.41 2.17 13.06
C PRO A 85 -4.83 2.53 12.67
N GLY A 86 -5.68 1.53 12.51
CA GLY A 86 -7.06 1.73 12.13
C GLY A 86 -7.31 1.90 10.64
N HIS A 87 -6.25 2.04 9.84
CA HIS A 87 -6.41 2.16 8.41
C HIS A 87 -6.41 0.78 7.77
N GLN A 88 -7.41 0.52 6.95
CA GLN A 88 -7.50 -0.76 6.25
C GLN A 88 -7.75 -0.50 4.77
N TRP A 89 -6.77 0.10 4.12
CA TRP A 89 -6.85 0.34 2.69
C TRP A 89 -5.48 0.15 2.06
N ALA A 90 -5.51 -0.11 0.77
CA ALA A 90 -4.32 -0.18 -0.05
C ALA A 90 -4.52 0.69 -1.29
N TRP A 91 -3.44 0.97 -1.98
CA TRP A 91 -3.43 1.79 -3.17
C TRP A 91 -2.62 1.10 -4.25
N CYS A 92 -3.18 1.03 -5.45
CA CYS A 92 -2.45 0.54 -6.61
C CYS A 92 -2.00 1.74 -7.43
N TYR A 93 -0.70 1.97 -7.50
CA TYR A 93 -0.14 3.06 -8.28
C TYR A 93 -0.38 2.85 -9.78
N ALA A 94 -0.32 1.61 -10.22
CA ALA A 94 -0.45 1.32 -11.65
C ALA A 94 -1.85 1.57 -12.17
N ASP A 95 -2.85 1.16 -11.39
CA ASP A 95 -4.24 1.29 -11.82
C ASP A 95 -4.91 2.52 -11.22
N GLU A 96 -4.25 3.17 -10.26
CA GLU A 96 -4.80 4.34 -9.56
C GLU A 96 -6.15 4.02 -8.93
N LEU A 97 -6.17 2.94 -8.17
CA LEU A 97 -7.37 2.47 -7.51
C LEU A 97 -7.10 2.24 -6.03
N PHE A 98 -8.07 2.60 -5.20
CA PHE A 98 -8.05 2.21 -3.81
C PHE A 98 -8.59 0.80 -3.68
N LEU A 99 -7.99 0.05 -2.77
CA LEU A 99 -8.40 -1.30 -2.45
C LEU A 99 -8.80 -1.37 -0.98
N GLU A 100 -9.67 -2.31 -0.68
CA GLU A 100 -10.11 -2.56 0.69
C GLU A 100 -10.01 -4.05 0.98
N PRO A 101 -9.98 -4.45 2.24
CA PRO A 101 -10.01 -5.86 2.57
C PRO A 101 -11.29 -6.45 2.01
N GLY A 102 -11.14 -7.48 1.23
CA GLY A 102 -12.25 -8.02 0.49
C GLY A 102 -12.76 -9.29 1.05
N GLY A 103 -13.67 -9.82 0.29
CA GLY A 103 -14.39 -10.93 0.70
C GLY A 103 -13.66 -12.22 0.82
N GLY A 104 -12.42 -12.16 1.04
CA GLY A 104 -11.77 -13.42 1.30
C GLY A 104 -12.37 -14.13 2.46
N ARG A 105 -13.30 -13.52 3.27
CA ARG A 105 -13.75 -14.03 4.34
C ARG A 105 -14.87 -14.64 4.12
N GLY A 106 -14.75 -15.36 4.29
CA GLY A 106 -15.75 -15.99 4.11
C GLY A 106 -16.82 -16.03 4.60
N PRO A 107 -17.61 -16.33 4.35
CA PRO A 107 -18.68 -15.91 4.45
C PRO A 107 -18.56 -15.92 5.55
N ALA A 108 -18.45 -15.52 5.53
CA ALA A 108 -18.41 -15.36 6.45
C ALA A 108 -18.95 -15.48 6.93
#